data_d505483819e4a8a7b1de1f5039ae5134
#
_entry.id   d505483819e4a8a7b1de1f5039ae5134
#
_cell.length_a   1.000
_cell.length_b   1.000
_cell.length_c   1.000
_cell.angle_alpha   90.00
_cell.angle_beta   90.00
_cell.angle_gamma   90.00
#
_symmetry.space_group_name_H-M   'P 1'
#
loop_
_entity.id
_entity.type
_entity.pdbx_description
1 polymer ?
#
loop_
_entity_poly.entity_id
_entity_poly.type
_entity_poly.pdbx_seq_one_letter_code
_entity_poly.pdbx_strand_id
1 'polypeptide(L)' 'MKAYDLMLEMIELDNEILELSKKLSKTNSVVRREKYGKSIDRRLVRQLEIKHILESIKIN' A
#
# COMPACT_ATOMS: atom_id res chain seq x y z
N MET A 1 -7.74 -13.95 -11.92
CA MET A 1 -7.44 -13.46 -10.56
C MET A 1 -8.74 -13.23 -9.81
N LYS A 2 -8.77 -13.63 -8.57
CA LYS A 2 -10.00 -13.56 -7.78
C LYS A 2 -10.02 -12.31 -6.93
N ALA A 3 -11.22 -11.73 -6.77
CA ALA A 3 -11.40 -10.54 -5.95
C ALA A 3 -10.91 -10.76 -4.52
N TYR A 4 -11.10 -11.96 -4.00
CA TYR A 4 -10.64 -12.32 -2.66
C TYR A 4 -9.12 -12.15 -2.51
N ASP A 5 -8.36 -12.60 -3.51
CA ASP A 5 -6.90 -12.48 -3.49
C ASP A 5 -6.46 -11.02 -3.50
N LEU A 6 -7.17 -10.19 -4.26
CA LEU A 6 -6.90 -8.76 -4.31
C LEU A 6 -7.21 -8.09 -2.98
N MET A 7 -8.28 -8.51 -2.32
CA MET A 7 -8.63 -7.96 -1.02
C MET A 7 -7.59 -8.32 0.03
N LEU A 8 -7.07 -9.55 -0.02
CA LEU A 8 -5.99 -9.96 0.88
C LEU A 8 -4.73 -9.13 0.63
N GLU A 9 -4.42 -8.88 -0.63
CA GLU A 9 -3.27 -8.04 -0.98
C GLU A 9 -3.45 -6.63 -0.43
N MET A 10 -4.66 -6.09 -0.49
CA MET A 10 -4.96 -4.77 0.08
C MET A 10 -4.67 -4.72 1.57
N ILE A 11 -5.08 -5.74 2.30
CA ILE A 11 -4.85 -5.83 3.74
C ILE A 11 -3.35 -5.90 4.04
N GLU A 12 -2.62 -6.70 3.27
CA GLU A 12 -1.17 -6.81 3.43
C GLU A 12 -0.48 -5.48 3.16
N LEU A 13 -0.92 -4.77 2.12
CA LEU A 13 -0.37 -3.46 1.80
C LEU A 13 -0.66 -2.44 2.90
N ASP A 14 -1.86 -2.46 3.48
CA ASP A 14 -2.21 -1.60 4.60
C ASP A 14 -1.26 -1.83 5.77
N ASN A 15 -1.01 -3.09 6.11
CA ASN A 15 -0.11 -3.43 7.20
C ASN A 15 1.32 -2.97 6.92
N GLU A 16 1.78 -3.14 5.69
CA GLU A 16 3.12 -2.70 5.30
C GLU A 16 3.25 -1.19 5.35
N ILE A 17 2.24 -0.48 4.89
CA ILE A 17 2.22 0.98 4.95
C ILE A 17 2.25 1.46 6.39
N LEU A 18 1.50 0.82 7.26
CA LEU A 18 1.47 1.15 8.68
C LEU A 18 2.85 0.99 9.30
N GLU A 19 3.52 -0.14 9.03
CA GLU A 19 4.86 -0.40 9.54
C GLU A 19 5.87 0.63 9.03
N LEU A 20 5.80 0.94 7.74
CA LEU A 20 6.69 1.95 7.15
C LEU A 20 6.42 3.33 7.74
N SER A 21 5.17 3.66 7.99
CA SER A 21 4.79 4.92 8.60
C SER A 21 5.37 5.06 10.00
N LYS A 22 5.34 3.97 10.76
CA LYS A 22 5.94 3.95 12.10
C LYS A 22 7.45 4.19 12.03
N LYS A 23 8.12 3.53 11.10
CA LYS A 23 9.56 3.72 10.90
C LYS A 23 9.87 5.15 10.47
N LEU A 24 9.05 5.70 9.58
CA LEU A 24 9.22 7.06 9.10
C LEU A 24 9.13 8.06 10.26
N SER A 25 8.17 7.87 11.16
CA SER A 25 7.96 8.79 12.28
C SER A 25 9.09 8.71 13.33
N LYS A 26 9.80 7.60 13.36
CA LYS A 26 10.86 7.38 14.37
C LYS A 26 12.25 7.75 13.89
N THR A 27 12.46 7.84 12.59
CA THR A 27 13.79 8.11 12.05
C THR A 27 14.05 9.60 11.89
N ASN A 28 15.29 10.01 12.20
CA ASN A 28 15.75 11.38 11.96
C ASN A 28 16.62 11.47 10.71
N SER A 29 16.89 10.34 10.07
CA SER A 29 17.73 10.32 8.88
C SER A 29 16.93 10.76 7.66
N VAL A 30 17.41 11.81 6.98
CA VAL A 30 16.78 12.31 5.76
C VAL A 30 16.75 11.23 4.68
N VAL A 31 17.84 10.48 4.56
CA VAL A 31 17.95 9.41 3.56
C VAL A 31 16.92 8.32 3.81
N ARG A 32 16.77 7.91 5.07
CA ARG A 32 15.80 6.87 5.43
C ARG A 32 14.38 7.35 5.28
N ARG A 33 14.11 8.59 5.64
CA ARG A 33 12.76 9.17 5.47
C ARG A 33 12.35 9.16 4.01
N GLU A 34 13.26 9.53 3.14
CA GLU A 34 13.00 9.52 1.70
C GLU A 34 12.75 8.10 1.19
N LYS A 35 13.57 7.15 1.63
CA LYS A 35 13.42 5.75 1.26
C LYS A 35 12.08 5.18 1.71
N TYR A 36 11.70 5.43 2.96
CA TYR A 36 10.42 4.95 3.48
C TYR A 36 9.26 5.62 2.76
N GLY A 37 9.36 6.90 2.47
CA GLY A 37 8.33 7.63 1.74
C GLY A 37 8.09 7.04 0.36
N LYS A 38 9.15 6.75 -0.38
CA LYS A 38 9.02 6.14 -1.71
C LYS A 38 8.41 4.74 -1.62
N SER A 39 8.78 3.99 -0.60
CA SER A 39 8.25 2.65 -0.39
C SER A 39 6.75 2.69 -0.08
N ILE A 40 6.33 3.67 0.72
CA ILE A 40 4.92 3.88 1.01
C ILE A 40 4.17 4.27 -0.27
N ASP A 41 4.72 5.21 -1.04
CA ASP A 41 4.07 5.66 -2.28
C ASP A 41 3.85 4.51 -3.25
N ARG A 42 4.83 3.64 -3.38
CA ARG A 42 4.73 2.49 -4.28
C ARG A 42 3.56 1.59 -3.88
N ARG A 43 3.38 1.40 -2.59
CA ARG A 43 2.29 0.56 -2.07
C ARG A 43 0.94 1.25 -2.22
N LEU A 44 0.90 2.56 -2.06
CA LEU A 44 -0.34 3.33 -2.29
C LEU A 44 -0.77 3.24 -3.75
N VAL A 45 0.17 3.32 -4.68
CA VAL A 45 -0.13 3.16 -6.11
C VAL A 45 -0.71 1.79 -6.38
N ARG A 46 -0.13 0.74 -5.78
CA ARG A 46 -0.65 -0.62 -5.96
C ARG A 46 -2.06 -0.74 -5.39
N GLN A 47 -2.33 -0.15 -4.24
CA GLN A 47 -3.67 -0.16 -3.65
C GLN A 47 -4.68 0.51 -4.58
N LEU A 48 -4.27 1.60 -5.21
CA LEU A 48 -5.14 2.29 -6.15
C LEU A 48 -5.45 1.42 -7.36
N GLU A 49 -4.44 0.71 -7.88
CA GLU A 49 -4.63 -0.24 -8.98
C GLU A 49 -5.63 -1.33 -8.61
N ILE A 50 -5.47 -1.89 -7.41
CA ILE A 50 -6.37 -2.95 -6.92
C ILE A 50 -7.78 -2.42 -6.78
N LYS A 51 -7.93 -1.22 -6.25
CA LYS A 51 -9.23 -0.58 -6.11
C LYS A 51 -9.92 -0.46 -7.46
N HIS A 52 -9.20 -0.02 -8.48
CA HIS A 52 -9.74 0.08 -9.84
C HIS A 52 -10.17 -1.28 -10.39
N ILE A 53 -9.34 -2.30 -10.16
CA ILE A 53 -9.67 -3.66 -10.61
C ILE A 53 -10.94 -4.15 -9.93
N LEU A 54 -11.04 -3.97 -8.62
CA LEU A 54 -12.22 -4.41 -7.87
C LEU A 54 -13.47 -3.68 -8.31
N GLU A 55 -13.37 -2.40 -8.60
CA GLU A 55 -14.50 -1.63 -9.10
C GLU A 55 -14.95 -2.10 -10.46
N SER A 56 -14.01 -2.52 -11.31
CA SER A 56 -14.36 -3.01 -12.65
C SER A 56 -15.00 -4.40 -12.62
N ILE A 57 -14.75 -5.16 -11.56
CA ILE A 57 -15.36 -6.49 -11.40
C ILE A 57 -16.79 -6.37 -10.88
N LYS A 58 -17.12 -5.24 -10.31
CA LYS A 58 -18.42 -5.03 -9.70
C LYS A 58 -19.54 -5.25 -10.70
N ILE A 59 -20.49 -6.08 -10.32
CA ILE A 59 -21.65 -6.39 -11.14
C ILE A 59 -22.86 -5.67 -10.57
N ASN A 60 -23.57 -5.01 -11.42
CA ASN A 60 -24.80 -4.32 -11.02
C ASN A 60 -26.02 -5.22 -11.14
#